data_4900894692f7af6e10eb1edef5fdd78d
#
_entry.id   4900894692f7af6e10eb1edef5fdd78d
#
_cell.length_a   1.000
_cell.length_b   1.000
_cell.length_c   1.000
_cell.angle_alpha   90.00
_cell.angle_beta   90.00
_cell.angle_gamma   90.00
#
_symmetry.space_group_name_H-M   'P 1'
#
loop_
_entity.id
_entity.type
_entity.pdbx_description
1 polymer ?
#
loop_
_entity_poly.entity_id
_entity_poly.type
_entity_poly.pdbx_seq_one_letter_code
_entity_poly.pdbx_strand_id
1 'polypeptide(L)'
;MASSAVVNAEEFDSAGVKIHYEIKGAGEPVILIHGLYASAKLNWDLPGVTKELAKQYRVIALDNRGHGESGRPAADSEYGEKMAGDIIRLMDHLHLTNARVVGYSLGGMIAMKLVVQHPERVRSVVLGGMGWFRADMPGLHYWEKARDEDNMFVPAACLRAMSKLGVTAAEVKAVRVPVVMIVGDQDPLLQACVAPMHKLRPDWPEHIIKGAGHMDCVFKADFKEQLKAALEERKD
;
A
#
# COMPACT_ATOMS: atom_id res chain seq x y z
N MET A 1 20.36 26.32 4.91
CA MET A 1 19.16 26.82 4.21
C MET A 1 18.31 25.59 3.91
N ALA A 2 17.18 25.45 4.60
CA ALA A 2 16.26 24.34 4.33
C ALA A 2 15.56 24.63 3.00
N SER A 3 15.89 23.86 1.97
CA SER A 3 15.13 23.84 0.72
C SER A 3 13.69 23.42 1.07
N SER A 4 12.74 24.33 0.90
CA SER A 4 11.33 23.97 0.97
C SER A 4 11.07 22.91 -0.10
N ALA A 5 10.75 21.69 0.34
CA ALA A 5 10.37 20.63 -0.57
C ALA A 5 9.15 21.12 -1.38
N VAL A 6 9.35 21.30 -2.69
CA VAL A 6 8.26 21.64 -3.60
C VAL A 6 7.30 20.46 -3.57
N VAL A 7 6.07 20.70 -3.12
CA VAL A 7 4.97 19.75 -3.25
C VAL A 7 4.44 19.89 -4.66
N ASN A 8 4.72 18.93 -5.53
CA ASN A 8 4.09 18.83 -6.82
C ASN A 8 2.95 17.82 -6.72
N ALA A 9 1.71 18.32 -6.67
CA ALA A 9 0.53 17.52 -6.89
C ALA A 9 0.35 17.38 -8.41
N GLU A 10 0.29 16.18 -8.90
CA GLU A 10 0.26 15.87 -10.33
C GLU A 10 -0.77 14.76 -10.61
N GLU A 11 -1.17 14.65 -11.86
CA GLU A 11 -2.04 13.60 -12.36
C GLU A 11 -1.41 12.92 -13.57
N PHE A 12 -1.63 11.62 -13.71
CA PHE A 12 -1.30 10.91 -14.95
C PHE A 12 -2.46 10.00 -15.38
N ASP A 13 -2.52 9.70 -16.66
CA ASP A 13 -3.49 8.73 -17.21
C ASP A 13 -2.99 7.30 -16.99
N SER A 14 -3.75 6.52 -16.25
CA SER A 14 -3.49 5.11 -16.01
C SER A 14 -4.54 4.24 -16.73
N ALA A 15 -4.35 4.06 -18.03
CA ALA A 15 -5.24 3.29 -18.90
C ALA A 15 -6.70 3.81 -18.84
N GLY A 16 -6.87 5.13 -19.04
CA GLY A 16 -8.15 5.82 -19.09
C GLY A 16 -8.67 6.26 -17.70
N VAL A 17 -7.92 6.04 -16.63
CA VAL A 17 -8.25 6.52 -15.29
C VAL A 17 -7.19 7.51 -14.83
N LYS A 18 -7.59 8.75 -14.51
CA LYS A 18 -6.70 9.74 -13.91
C LYS A 18 -6.30 9.30 -12.51
N ILE A 19 -5.01 9.24 -12.25
CA ILE A 19 -4.45 8.94 -10.92
C ILE A 19 -3.73 10.17 -10.43
N HIS A 20 -4.16 10.66 -9.27
CA HIS A 20 -3.52 11.74 -8.54
C HIS A 20 -2.36 11.22 -7.71
N TYR A 21 -1.25 11.95 -7.67
CA TYR A 21 -0.11 11.66 -6.81
C TYR A 21 0.63 12.93 -6.40
N GLU A 22 1.36 12.85 -5.29
CA GLU A 22 2.24 13.91 -4.81
C GLU A 22 3.67 13.38 -4.67
N ILE A 23 4.66 14.24 -4.96
CA ILE A 23 6.07 13.96 -4.75
C ILE A 23 6.64 14.92 -3.72
N LYS A 24 7.32 14.37 -2.70
CA LYS A 24 8.03 15.14 -1.67
C LYS A 24 9.41 14.56 -1.42
N GLY A 25 10.39 15.44 -1.18
CA GLY A 25 11.78 15.04 -0.96
C GLY A 25 12.53 14.66 -2.24
N ALA A 26 13.71 14.07 -2.07
CA ALA A 26 14.60 13.66 -3.15
C ALA A 26 15.40 12.42 -2.73
N GLY A 27 16.00 11.72 -3.70
CA GLY A 27 16.78 10.51 -3.45
C GLY A 27 16.11 9.26 -3.98
N GLU A 28 16.28 8.14 -3.29
CA GLU A 28 15.74 6.85 -3.68
C GLU A 28 14.19 6.85 -3.63
N PRO A 29 13.50 6.30 -4.64
CA PRO A 29 12.04 6.36 -4.69
C PRO A 29 11.39 5.40 -3.68
N VAL A 30 10.43 5.94 -2.93
CA VAL A 30 9.52 5.20 -2.06
C VAL A 30 8.09 5.52 -2.46
N ILE A 31 7.32 4.51 -2.85
CA ILE A 31 5.91 4.64 -3.22
C ILE A 31 5.04 4.28 -2.01
N LEU A 32 4.12 5.16 -1.64
CA LEU A 32 3.19 4.99 -0.53
C LEU A 32 1.77 4.72 -1.06
N ILE A 33 1.20 3.57 -0.71
CA ILE A 33 -0.13 3.11 -1.13
C ILE A 33 -1.05 3.08 0.10
N HIS A 34 -2.07 3.93 0.14
CA HIS A 34 -2.96 4.10 1.29
C HIS A 34 -4.03 2.99 1.42
N GLY A 35 -4.68 2.93 2.57
CA GLY A 35 -5.75 2.00 2.90
C GLY A 35 -7.13 2.37 2.32
N LEU A 36 -8.10 1.44 2.49
CA LEU A 36 -9.49 1.66 2.10
C LEU A 36 -10.08 2.85 2.86
N TYR A 37 -10.98 3.60 2.23
CA TYR A 37 -11.64 4.81 2.76
C TYR A 37 -10.67 5.95 3.13
N ALA A 38 -9.42 5.88 2.70
CA ALA A 38 -8.40 6.88 2.94
C ALA A 38 -8.00 7.61 1.63
N SER A 39 -6.96 8.39 1.73
CA SER A 39 -6.23 9.04 0.63
C SER A 39 -4.76 9.13 1.02
N ALA A 40 -3.88 9.51 0.09
CA ALA A 40 -2.48 9.78 0.40
C ALA A 40 -2.34 10.79 1.54
N LYS A 41 -3.15 11.85 1.51
CA LYS A 41 -3.18 12.88 2.55
C LYS A 41 -3.60 12.34 3.91
N LEU A 42 -4.68 11.55 3.98
CA LEU A 42 -5.21 11.04 5.26
C LEU A 42 -4.31 9.96 5.86
N ASN A 43 -3.76 9.08 5.04
CA ASN A 43 -2.98 7.94 5.52
C ASN A 43 -1.51 8.30 5.78
N TRP A 44 -0.94 9.26 5.06
CA TRP A 44 0.50 9.50 5.07
C TRP A 44 0.91 10.91 5.49
N ASP A 45 0.22 11.95 4.99
CA ASP A 45 0.57 13.32 5.32
C ASP A 45 0.11 13.71 6.72
N LEU A 46 -1.14 13.43 7.05
CA LEU A 46 -1.73 13.80 8.35
C LEU A 46 -0.97 13.14 9.52
N PRO A 47 -0.58 11.85 9.47
CA PRO A 47 0.27 11.24 10.51
C PRO A 47 1.72 11.73 10.48
N GLY A 48 2.14 12.47 9.46
CA GLY A 48 3.50 12.97 9.28
C GLY A 48 4.50 11.96 8.69
N VAL A 49 4.03 10.84 8.16
CA VAL A 49 4.88 9.79 7.54
C VAL A 49 5.62 10.35 6.33
N THR A 50 4.90 11.01 5.40
CA THR A 50 5.49 11.63 4.21
C THR A 50 6.57 12.64 4.57
N LYS A 51 6.31 13.51 5.56
CA LYS A 51 7.25 14.53 6.03
C LYS A 51 8.54 13.90 6.59
N GLU A 52 8.40 12.79 7.32
CA GLU A 52 9.55 12.11 7.92
C GLU A 52 10.39 11.42 6.85
N LEU A 53 9.76 10.67 5.95
CA LEU A 53 10.45 9.94 4.88
C LEU A 53 11.08 10.87 3.84
N ALA A 54 10.45 12.02 3.54
CA ALA A 54 10.96 13.01 2.58
C ALA A 54 12.29 13.64 2.97
N LYS A 55 12.76 13.44 4.20
CA LYS A 55 14.11 13.86 4.64
C LYS A 55 15.23 13.07 3.96
N GLN A 56 14.94 11.83 3.49
CA GLN A 56 15.93 10.90 2.96
C GLN A 56 15.55 10.26 1.62
N TYR A 57 14.26 10.30 1.26
CA TYR A 57 13.71 9.61 0.10
C TYR A 57 12.94 10.56 -0.82
N ARG A 58 12.87 10.20 -2.10
CA ARG A 58 11.85 10.72 -3.01
C ARG A 58 10.55 9.99 -2.74
N VAL A 59 9.68 10.56 -1.92
CA VAL A 59 8.41 9.97 -1.51
C VAL A 59 7.35 10.29 -2.56
N ILE A 60 6.71 9.26 -3.09
CA ILE A 60 5.65 9.33 -4.08
C ILE A 60 4.40 8.72 -3.44
N ALA A 61 3.44 9.55 -3.09
CA ALA A 61 2.18 9.12 -2.47
C ALA A 61 1.04 9.33 -3.45
N LEU A 62 0.37 8.24 -3.86
CA LEU A 62 -0.75 8.31 -4.79
C LEU A 62 -2.09 8.11 -4.08
N ASP A 63 -3.14 8.66 -4.65
CA ASP A 63 -4.51 8.25 -4.37
C ASP A 63 -4.86 7.04 -5.24
N ASN A 64 -5.24 5.94 -4.63
CA ASN A 64 -5.68 4.75 -5.38
C ASN A 64 -6.90 5.10 -6.26
N ARG A 65 -7.04 4.45 -7.43
CA ARG A 65 -8.28 4.60 -8.21
C ARG A 65 -9.51 4.40 -7.33
N GLY A 66 -10.53 5.21 -7.52
CA GLY A 66 -11.73 5.20 -6.69
C GLY A 66 -11.62 5.96 -5.37
N HIS A 67 -10.46 6.53 -5.03
CA HIS A 67 -10.21 7.24 -3.77
C HIS A 67 -9.65 8.63 -4.01
N GLY A 68 -9.73 9.49 -2.99
CA GLY A 68 -9.15 10.82 -2.98
C GLY A 68 -9.50 11.64 -4.22
N GLU A 69 -8.50 12.20 -4.87
CA GLU A 69 -8.61 13.01 -6.09
C GLU A 69 -8.47 12.18 -7.38
N SER A 70 -8.24 10.87 -7.27
CA SER A 70 -8.16 9.96 -8.43
C SER A 70 -9.53 9.65 -9.02
N GLY A 71 -9.53 9.28 -10.30
CA GLY A 71 -10.73 8.86 -11.05
C GLY A 71 -11.46 7.70 -10.39
N ARG A 72 -12.80 7.69 -10.52
CA ARG A 72 -13.73 6.76 -9.87
C ARG A 72 -14.51 5.95 -10.92
N PRO A 73 -13.88 4.98 -11.61
CA PRO A 73 -14.58 4.17 -12.60
C PRO A 73 -15.72 3.35 -11.97
N ALA A 74 -16.83 3.19 -12.69
CA ALA A 74 -18.02 2.52 -12.18
C ALA A 74 -17.96 0.98 -12.29
N ALA A 75 -17.16 0.43 -13.19
CA ALA A 75 -17.14 -1.01 -13.46
C ALA A 75 -16.18 -1.75 -12.52
N ASP A 76 -16.62 -2.91 -11.99
CA ASP A 76 -15.81 -3.80 -11.14
C ASP A 76 -14.51 -4.25 -11.82
N SER A 77 -14.54 -4.38 -13.15
CA SER A 77 -13.37 -4.75 -13.97
C SER A 77 -12.27 -3.68 -13.95
N GLU A 78 -12.55 -2.49 -13.45
CA GLU A 78 -11.60 -1.39 -13.33
C GLU A 78 -10.82 -1.42 -12.00
N TYR A 79 -11.09 -2.33 -11.09
CA TYR A 79 -10.46 -2.47 -9.78
C TYR A 79 -9.71 -3.80 -9.60
N GLY A 80 -9.35 -4.14 -8.38
CA GLY A 80 -8.59 -5.35 -8.10
C GLY A 80 -7.18 -5.26 -8.64
N GLU A 81 -6.77 -6.18 -9.49
CA GLU A 81 -5.40 -6.24 -10.03
C GLU A 81 -4.98 -4.98 -10.81
N LYS A 82 -5.94 -4.25 -11.41
CA LYS A 82 -5.62 -2.98 -12.06
C LYS A 82 -5.03 -1.93 -11.12
N MET A 83 -5.33 -2.02 -9.81
CA MET A 83 -4.75 -1.14 -8.79
C MET A 83 -3.24 -1.38 -8.64
N ALA A 84 -2.78 -2.63 -8.71
CA ALA A 84 -1.34 -2.95 -8.78
C ALA A 84 -0.74 -2.45 -10.11
N GLY A 85 -1.47 -2.57 -11.22
CA GLY A 85 -1.07 -2.03 -12.51
C GLY A 85 -0.92 -0.50 -12.54
N ASP A 86 -1.67 0.24 -11.71
CA ASP A 86 -1.48 1.69 -11.57
C ASP A 86 -0.09 2.05 -11.04
N ILE A 87 0.42 1.26 -10.10
CA ILE A 87 1.76 1.47 -9.53
C ILE A 87 2.83 1.30 -10.61
N ILE A 88 2.70 0.27 -11.45
CA ILE A 88 3.63 0.05 -12.57
C ILE A 88 3.58 1.22 -13.56
N ARG A 89 2.38 1.65 -13.97
CA ARG A 89 2.22 2.78 -14.89
C ARG A 89 2.71 4.09 -14.29
N LEU A 90 2.54 4.31 -12.97
CA LEU A 90 3.13 5.45 -12.27
C LEU A 90 4.67 5.39 -12.31
N MET A 91 5.25 4.22 -12.07
CA MET A 91 6.70 4.04 -12.19
C MET A 91 7.20 4.31 -13.60
N ASP A 92 6.48 3.85 -14.64
CA ASP A 92 6.82 4.11 -16.04
C ASP A 92 6.71 5.59 -16.38
N HIS A 93 5.63 6.26 -15.94
CA HIS A 93 5.41 7.70 -16.10
C HIS A 93 6.53 8.53 -15.47
N LEU A 94 7.03 8.10 -14.31
CA LEU A 94 8.11 8.77 -13.57
C LEU A 94 9.52 8.30 -13.97
N HIS A 95 9.64 7.42 -14.98
CA HIS A 95 10.88 6.81 -15.46
C HIS A 95 11.66 6.07 -14.35
N LEU A 96 10.95 5.40 -13.45
CA LEU A 96 11.53 4.60 -12.37
C LEU A 96 11.70 3.14 -12.82
N THR A 97 12.91 2.63 -12.77
CA THR A 97 13.17 1.20 -13.02
C THR A 97 12.58 0.32 -11.92
N ASN A 98 12.77 0.73 -10.66
CA ASN A 98 12.22 0.06 -9.48
C ASN A 98 12.03 1.06 -8.34
N ALA A 99 11.28 0.67 -7.30
CA ALA A 99 11.05 1.48 -6.12
C ALA A 99 10.90 0.61 -4.86
N ARG A 100 11.06 1.21 -3.68
CA ARG A 100 10.55 0.64 -2.43
C ARG A 100 9.06 0.91 -2.35
N VAL A 101 8.29 -0.02 -1.81
CA VAL A 101 6.84 0.09 -1.74
C VAL A 101 6.38 -0.06 -0.30
N VAL A 102 5.57 0.87 0.16
CA VAL A 102 4.91 0.83 1.47
C VAL A 102 3.41 0.82 1.25
N GLY A 103 2.73 -0.22 1.69
CA GLY A 103 1.28 -0.31 1.57
C GLY A 103 0.62 -0.48 2.94
N TYR A 104 -0.45 0.28 3.21
CA TYR A 104 -1.25 0.16 4.44
C TYR A 104 -2.60 -0.48 4.16
N SER A 105 -2.99 -1.52 4.91
CA SER A 105 -4.31 -2.17 4.76
C SER A 105 -4.58 -2.60 3.31
N LEU A 106 -5.58 -2.02 2.62
CA LEU A 106 -5.79 -2.22 1.18
C LEU A 106 -4.51 -1.98 0.36
N GLY A 107 -3.75 -0.93 0.71
CA GLY A 107 -2.45 -0.67 0.07
C GLY A 107 -1.45 -1.81 0.24
N GLY A 108 -1.51 -2.53 1.36
CA GLY A 108 -0.72 -3.74 1.59
C GLY A 108 -1.14 -4.90 0.69
N MET A 109 -2.45 -5.06 0.44
CA MET A 109 -2.96 -6.04 -0.52
C MET A 109 -2.48 -5.72 -1.95
N ILE A 110 -2.53 -4.45 -2.35
CA ILE A 110 -2.04 -3.96 -3.64
C ILE A 110 -0.52 -4.21 -3.75
N ALA A 111 0.25 -3.89 -2.71
CA ALA A 111 1.70 -4.10 -2.68
C ALA A 111 2.08 -5.58 -2.80
N MET A 112 1.34 -6.48 -2.14
CA MET A 112 1.55 -7.93 -2.28
C MET A 112 1.22 -8.41 -3.68
N LYS A 113 0.11 -7.98 -4.27
CA LYS A 113 -0.24 -8.32 -5.66
C LYS A 113 0.83 -7.79 -6.63
N LEU A 114 1.30 -6.57 -6.42
CA LEU A 114 2.37 -5.96 -7.21
C LEU A 114 3.65 -6.79 -7.18
N VAL A 115 4.15 -7.15 -5.99
CA VAL A 115 5.41 -7.89 -5.87
C VAL A 115 5.31 -9.33 -6.39
N VAL A 116 4.14 -9.93 -6.36
CA VAL A 116 3.88 -11.24 -6.98
C VAL A 116 3.92 -11.15 -8.50
N GLN A 117 3.33 -10.11 -9.09
CA GLN A 117 3.22 -9.96 -10.55
C GLN A 117 4.47 -9.33 -11.19
N HIS A 118 5.15 -8.42 -10.46
CA HIS A 118 6.26 -7.61 -10.97
C HIS A 118 7.41 -7.50 -9.94
N PRO A 119 7.99 -8.62 -9.49
CA PRO A 119 9.05 -8.60 -8.47
C PRO A 119 10.28 -7.79 -8.90
N GLU A 120 10.57 -7.71 -10.20
CA GLU A 120 11.69 -6.95 -10.78
C GLU A 120 11.54 -5.42 -10.62
N ARG A 121 10.31 -4.95 -10.40
CA ARG A 121 10.01 -3.52 -10.23
C ARG A 121 10.05 -3.09 -8.76
N VAL A 122 10.21 -4.02 -7.81
CA VAL A 122 10.10 -3.77 -6.37
C VAL A 122 11.41 -4.11 -5.66
N ARG A 123 12.04 -3.13 -5.01
CA ARG A 123 13.26 -3.34 -4.21
C ARG A 123 12.99 -3.94 -2.84
N SER A 124 11.94 -3.48 -2.19
CA SER A 124 11.46 -3.99 -0.90
C SER A 124 10.01 -3.59 -0.68
N VAL A 125 9.32 -4.33 0.20
CA VAL A 125 7.93 -4.04 0.58
C VAL A 125 7.85 -3.88 2.09
N VAL A 126 7.09 -2.86 2.53
CA VAL A 126 6.61 -2.77 3.91
C VAL A 126 5.08 -2.85 3.90
N LEU A 127 4.55 -3.83 4.63
CA LEU A 127 3.12 -4.06 4.81
C LEU A 127 2.70 -3.49 6.16
N GLY A 128 1.99 -2.36 6.16
CA GLY A 128 1.42 -1.75 7.36
C GLY A 128 -0.02 -2.23 7.58
N GLY A 129 -0.35 -2.73 8.78
CA GLY A 129 -1.71 -3.20 9.11
C GLY A 129 -2.25 -4.24 8.13
N MET A 130 -1.37 -5.04 7.52
CA MET A 130 -1.74 -6.07 6.56
C MET A 130 -0.66 -7.16 6.52
N GLY A 131 -1.11 -8.37 6.20
CA GLY A 131 -0.26 -9.53 5.94
C GLY A 131 -0.80 -10.29 4.72
N TRP A 132 -1.05 -11.59 4.90
CA TRP A 132 -1.54 -12.44 3.84
C TRP A 132 -3.05 -12.32 3.64
N PHE A 133 -3.46 -11.57 2.64
CA PHE A 133 -4.82 -11.60 2.12
C PHE A 133 -4.93 -12.78 1.14
N ARG A 134 -5.53 -13.87 1.60
CA ARG A 134 -5.54 -15.14 0.89
C ARG A 134 -6.59 -15.15 -0.22
N ALA A 135 -6.23 -15.69 -1.38
CA ALA A 135 -7.15 -15.89 -2.49
C ALA A 135 -8.28 -16.90 -2.18
N ASP A 136 -8.06 -17.76 -1.17
CA ASP A 136 -9.01 -18.79 -0.69
C ASP A 136 -9.60 -18.48 0.69
N MET A 137 -9.48 -17.23 1.17
CA MET A 137 -9.95 -16.85 2.51
C MET A 137 -11.46 -17.01 2.64
N PRO A 138 -11.97 -17.72 3.67
CA PRO A 138 -13.39 -17.73 3.95
C PRO A 138 -13.92 -16.30 4.15
N GLY A 139 -15.02 -15.97 3.49
CA GLY A 139 -15.60 -14.63 3.54
C GLY A 139 -14.99 -13.62 2.55
N LEU A 140 -14.02 -14.02 1.72
CA LEU A 140 -13.50 -13.18 0.66
C LEU A 140 -14.62 -12.60 -0.22
N HIS A 141 -15.62 -13.44 -0.54
CA HIS A 141 -16.80 -13.03 -1.30
C HIS A 141 -17.76 -12.10 -0.55
N TYR A 142 -17.51 -11.84 0.75
CA TYR A 142 -18.31 -10.84 1.48
C TYR A 142 -18.21 -9.45 0.84
N TRP A 143 -17.04 -9.10 0.36
CA TRP A 143 -16.79 -7.81 -0.32
C TRP A 143 -17.47 -7.74 -1.69
N GLU A 144 -17.63 -8.87 -2.38
CA GLU A 144 -18.32 -8.96 -3.68
C GLU A 144 -19.82 -8.68 -3.54
N LYS A 145 -20.38 -9.01 -2.37
CA LYS A 145 -21.79 -8.73 -2.05
C LYS A 145 -21.98 -7.36 -1.38
N ALA A 146 -20.91 -6.66 -1.03
CA ALA A 146 -20.97 -5.40 -0.34
C ALA A 146 -21.48 -4.30 -1.26
N ARG A 147 -22.68 -3.82 -0.94
CA ARG A 147 -23.34 -2.61 -1.37
C ARG A 147 -23.47 -2.38 -2.89
N ASP A 148 -24.70 -2.29 -3.32
CA ASP A 148 -25.08 -1.86 -4.66
C ASP A 148 -24.96 -0.33 -4.84
N GLU A 149 -24.67 0.42 -3.76
CA GLU A 149 -24.60 1.87 -3.77
C GLU A 149 -23.18 2.38 -3.49
N ASP A 150 -22.72 3.30 -4.32
CA ASP A 150 -21.49 4.05 -4.10
C ASP A 150 -21.60 4.88 -2.83
N ASN A 151 -20.51 5.02 -2.11
CA ASN A 151 -20.41 5.98 -1.03
C ASN A 151 -19.42 7.10 -1.38
N MET A 152 -19.42 8.17 -0.56
CA MET A 152 -18.58 9.33 -0.82
C MET A 152 -17.07 9.03 -0.79
N PHE A 153 -16.65 7.93 -0.16
CA PHE A 153 -15.24 7.61 0.00
C PHE A 153 -14.74 6.66 -1.09
N VAL A 154 -15.54 5.65 -1.47
CA VAL A 154 -15.12 4.62 -2.43
C VAL A 154 -16.31 4.08 -3.21
N PRO A 155 -16.17 3.82 -4.54
CA PRO A 155 -17.21 3.14 -5.31
C PRO A 155 -17.46 1.71 -4.84
N ALA A 156 -18.70 1.26 -4.90
CA ALA A 156 -19.07 -0.13 -4.60
C ALA A 156 -18.30 -1.15 -5.48
N ALA A 157 -18.03 -0.79 -6.71
CA ALA A 157 -17.21 -1.56 -7.65
C ALA A 157 -15.81 -1.89 -7.11
N CYS A 158 -15.18 -0.95 -6.39
CA CYS A 158 -13.89 -1.19 -5.72
C CYS A 158 -14.02 -2.28 -4.66
N LEU A 159 -15.07 -2.21 -3.83
CA LEU A 159 -15.32 -3.18 -2.77
C LEU A 159 -15.56 -4.59 -3.34
N ARG A 160 -16.38 -4.70 -4.39
CA ARG A 160 -16.67 -5.99 -5.05
C ARG A 160 -15.44 -6.62 -5.69
N ALA A 161 -14.51 -5.82 -6.16
CA ALA A 161 -13.29 -6.31 -6.81
C ALA A 161 -12.12 -6.61 -5.87
N MET A 162 -12.24 -6.34 -4.56
CA MET A 162 -11.13 -6.54 -3.60
C MET A 162 -10.64 -7.98 -3.53
N SER A 163 -11.52 -8.97 -3.73
CA SER A 163 -11.15 -10.39 -3.75
C SER A 163 -10.06 -10.72 -4.78
N LYS A 164 -10.01 -9.98 -5.89
CA LYS A 164 -9.00 -10.13 -6.95
C LYS A 164 -7.57 -9.75 -6.51
N LEU A 165 -7.42 -9.07 -5.37
CA LEU A 165 -6.12 -8.78 -4.75
C LEU A 165 -5.59 -9.95 -3.91
N GLY A 166 -6.37 -10.99 -3.68
CA GLY A 166 -5.93 -12.17 -2.96
C GLY A 166 -4.75 -12.86 -3.65
N VAL A 167 -3.84 -13.42 -2.84
CA VAL A 167 -2.67 -14.19 -3.31
C VAL A 167 -2.65 -15.56 -2.67
N THR A 168 -2.13 -16.55 -3.40
CA THR A 168 -2.01 -17.93 -2.94
C THR A 168 -0.75 -18.13 -2.08
N ALA A 169 -0.72 -19.21 -1.30
CA ALA A 169 0.47 -19.59 -0.54
C ALA A 169 1.69 -19.85 -1.44
N ALA A 170 1.47 -20.40 -2.63
CA ALA A 170 2.54 -20.67 -3.58
C ALA A 170 3.17 -19.36 -4.10
N GLU A 171 2.34 -18.38 -4.45
CA GLU A 171 2.80 -17.06 -4.87
C GLU A 171 3.59 -16.36 -3.76
N VAL A 172 3.08 -16.35 -2.51
CA VAL A 172 3.79 -15.75 -1.36
C VAL A 172 5.15 -16.43 -1.14
N LYS A 173 5.23 -17.76 -1.22
CA LYS A 173 6.50 -18.51 -1.09
C LYS A 173 7.49 -18.22 -2.22
N ALA A 174 7.01 -17.88 -3.40
CA ALA A 174 7.85 -17.56 -4.55
C ALA A 174 8.49 -16.17 -4.48
N VAL A 175 7.94 -15.24 -3.69
CA VAL A 175 8.49 -13.89 -3.55
C VAL A 175 9.91 -13.94 -2.97
N ARG A 176 10.86 -13.30 -3.65
CA ARG A 176 12.27 -13.17 -3.23
C ARG A 176 12.61 -11.75 -2.77
N VAL A 177 11.76 -10.81 -3.09
CA VAL A 177 11.87 -9.42 -2.64
C VAL A 177 11.76 -9.37 -1.11
N PRO A 178 12.59 -8.58 -0.42
CA PRO A 178 12.48 -8.38 1.01
C PRO A 178 11.12 -7.78 1.41
N VAL A 179 10.47 -8.38 2.42
CA VAL A 179 9.19 -7.90 2.96
C VAL A 179 9.31 -7.75 4.48
N VAL A 180 8.74 -6.67 5.01
CA VAL A 180 8.61 -6.40 6.45
C VAL A 180 7.15 -6.12 6.76
N MET A 181 6.63 -6.61 7.87
CA MET A 181 5.28 -6.36 8.36
C MET A 181 5.30 -5.46 9.58
N ILE A 182 4.43 -4.44 9.64
CA ILE A 182 4.26 -3.56 10.79
C ILE A 182 2.78 -3.49 11.13
N VAL A 183 2.39 -3.90 12.34
CA VAL A 183 0.98 -4.01 12.72
C VAL A 183 0.77 -3.65 14.19
N GLY A 184 -0.40 -3.11 14.53
CA GLY A 184 -0.78 -2.87 15.93
C GLY A 184 -1.16 -4.15 16.67
N ASP A 185 -0.87 -4.21 17.99
CA ASP A 185 -1.25 -5.36 18.83
C ASP A 185 -2.76 -5.50 19.05
N GLN A 186 -3.52 -4.42 18.80
CA GLN A 186 -4.98 -4.39 18.87
C GLN A 186 -5.65 -4.42 17.48
N ASP A 187 -4.87 -4.59 16.41
CA ASP A 187 -5.38 -4.70 15.05
C ASP A 187 -5.93 -6.12 14.81
N PRO A 188 -7.22 -6.30 14.44
CA PRO A 188 -7.78 -7.62 14.17
C PRO A 188 -7.06 -8.34 13.01
N LEU A 189 -6.41 -7.61 12.10
CA LEU A 189 -5.63 -8.19 11.00
C LEU A 189 -4.31 -8.81 11.46
N LEU A 190 -3.85 -8.54 12.68
CA LEU A 190 -2.73 -9.26 13.29
C LEU A 190 -2.96 -10.77 13.26
N GLN A 191 -4.11 -11.22 13.76
CA GLN A 191 -4.44 -12.65 13.80
C GLN A 191 -4.98 -13.17 12.45
N ALA A 192 -5.71 -12.34 11.73
CA ALA A 192 -6.38 -12.78 10.49
C ALA A 192 -5.41 -12.90 9.30
N CYS A 193 -4.43 -12.01 9.21
CA CYS A 193 -3.57 -11.86 8.03
C CYS A 193 -2.07 -11.91 8.34
N VAL A 194 -1.61 -11.23 9.41
CA VAL A 194 -0.18 -11.08 9.69
C VAL A 194 0.41 -12.35 10.29
N ALA A 195 -0.17 -12.91 11.31
CA ALA A 195 0.31 -14.15 11.92
C ALA A 195 0.30 -15.35 10.94
N PRO A 196 -0.72 -15.55 10.08
CA PRO A 196 -0.66 -16.54 9.01
C PRO A 196 0.46 -16.28 7.99
N MET A 197 0.73 -15.01 7.65
CA MET A 197 1.85 -14.63 6.78
C MET A 197 3.18 -14.97 7.42
N HIS A 198 3.39 -14.59 8.68
CA HIS A 198 4.62 -14.88 9.41
C HIS A 198 4.85 -16.40 9.56
N LYS A 199 3.80 -17.17 9.78
CA LYS A 199 3.89 -18.64 9.80
C LYS A 199 4.32 -19.22 8.44
N LEU A 200 3.88 -18.61 7.33
CA LEU A 200 4.23 -19.03 5.98
C LEU A 200 5.64 -18.58 5.58
N ARG A 201 6.05 -17.39 6.04
CA ARG A 201 7.33 -16.72 5.75
C ARG A 201 7.96 -16.22 7.07
N PRO A 202 8.52 -17.14 7.89
CA PRO A 202 9.17 -16.77 9.15
C PRO A 202 10.47 -15.96 8.95
N ASP A 203 10.97 -15.92 7.73
CA ASP A 203 12.09 -15.07 7.29
C ASP A 203 11.71 -13.60 7.09
N TRP A 204 10.41 -13.25 7.08
CA TRP A 204 9.93 -11.89 6.98
C TRP A 204 9.73 -11.26 8.37
N PRO A 205 10.49 -10.20 8.71
CA PRO A 205 10.35 -9.54 10.01
C PRO A 205 8.93 -9.02 10.25
N GLU A 206 8.49 -9.14 11.51
CA GLU A 206 7.22 -8.64 12.00
C GLU A 206 7.48 -7.67 13.18
N HIS A 207 6.97 -6.45 13.08
CA HIS A 207 7.06 -5.44 14.12
C HIS A 207 5.67 -5.12 14.68
N ILE A 208 5.51 -5.36 15.97
CA ILE A 208 4.24 -5.13 16.68
C ILE A 208 4.27 -3.78 17.38
N ILE A 209 3.33 -2.89 17.03
CA ILE A 209 3.17 -1.57 17.64
C ILE A 209 2.21 -1.66 18.80
N LYS A 210 2.70 -1.45 20.02
CA LYS A 210 1.91 -1.57 21.25
C LYS A 210 0.85 -0.49 21.38
N GLY A 211 -0.33 -0.87 21.85
CA GLY A 211 -1.47 0.02 22.07
C GLY A 211 -1.99 0.66 20.78
N ALA A 212 -1.88 -0.05 19.66
CA ALA A 212 -2.31 0.43 18.35
C ALA A 212 -3.33 -0.54 17.74
N GLY A 213 -4.44 0.03 17.26
CA GLY A 213 -5.42 -0.65 16.41
C GLY A 213 -5.18 -0.37 14.92
N HIS A 214 -6.09 -0.86 14.09
CA HIS A 214 -5.98 -0.71 12.64
C HIS A 214 -5.99 0.74 12.16
N MET A 215 -6.78 1.60 12.79
CA MET A 215 -7.00 2.99 12.31
C MET A 215 -5.98 3.98 12.84
N ASP A 216 -5.33 3.69 13.96
CA ASP A 216 -4.43 4.63 14.64
C ASP A 216 -2.94 4.22 14.63
N CYS A 217 -2.64 3.02 14.18
CA CYS A 217 -1.27 2.49 14.14
C CYS A 217 -0.32 3.42 13.37
N VAL A 218 -0.73 3.92 12.21
CA VAL A 218 0.07 4.81 11.36
C VAL A 218 0.38 6.16 12.01
N PHE A 219 -0.38 6.57 13.04
CA PHE A 219 -0.16 7.80 13.80
C PHE A 219 0.87 7.64 14.92
N LYS A 220 1.18 6.41 15.33
CA LYS A 220 2.14 6.14 16.41
C LYS A 220 3.57 6.52 16.00
N ALA A 221 4.34 7.05 16.93
CA ALA A 221 5.76 7.35 16.71
C ALA A 221 6.53 6.07 16.34
N ASP A 222 6.28 5.00 17.09
CA ASP A 222 6.92 3.69 16.89
C ASP A 222 6.69 3.14 15.47
N PHE A 223 5.48 3.35 14.89
CA PHE A 223 5.24 2.96 13.49
C PHE A 223 6.20 3.66 12.53
N LYS A 224 6.40 4.97 12.70
CA LYS A 224 7.31 5.75 11.84
C LYS A 224 8.78 5.34 12.04
N GLU A 225 9.18 5.02 13.25
CA GLU A 225 10.53 4.54 13.57
C GLU A 225 10.77 3.17 12.92
N GLN A 226 9.86 2.22 13.09
CA GLN A 226 9.97 0.90 12.48
C GLN A 226 9.93 0.96 10.95
N LEU A 227 9.08 1.83 10.38
CA LEU A 227 9.03 2.04 8.94
C LEU A 227 10.38 2.56 8.39
N LYS A 228 11.00 3.53 9.07
CA LYS A 228 12.33 4.03 8.67
C LYS A 228 13.38 2.94 8.77
N ALA A 229 13.44 2.21 9.88
CA ALA A 229 14.37 1.10 10.06
C ALA A 229 14.21 0.05 8.95
N ALA A 230 12.97 -0.35 8.64
CA ALA A 230 12.68 -1.32 7.58
C ALA A 230 13.13 -0.85 6.18
N LEU A 231 13.09 0.46 5.92
CA LEU A 231 13.57 1.04 4.66
C LEU A 231 15.10 1.21 4.64
N GLU A 232 15.76 1.42 5.79
CA GLU A 232 17.21 1.61 5.89
C GLU A 232 18.00 0.29 5.85
N GLU A 233 17.51 -0.77 6.50
CA GLU A 233 18.17 -2.08 6.56
C GLU A 233 18.42 -2.73 5.19
N ARG A 234 17.84 -2.20 4.13
CA ARG A 234 17.80 -2.80 2.78
C ARG A 234 18.36 -1.86 1.72
N LYS A 235 19.41 -1.07 2.07
CA LYS A 235 20.06 -0.12 1.14
C LYS A 235 21.09 -0.74 0.21
N ASP A 236 21.31 -2.05 0.26
CA ASP A 236 22.29 -2.77 -0.56
C ASP A 236 21.69 -3.34 -1.85
#